data_ec6fe6d3a2e937090c4aaf050d5f5183
#
_entry.id   ec6fe6d3a2e937090c4aaf050d5f5183
#
_cell.length_a   1.000
_cell.length_b   1.000
_cell.length_c   1.000
_cell.angle_alpha   90.00
_cell.angle_beta   90.00
_cell.angle_gamma   90.00
#
_symmetry.space_group_name_H-M   'P 1'
#
loop_
_entity.id
_entity.type
_entity.pdbx_description
1 polymer ?
#
loop_
_entity_poly.entity_id
_entity_poly.type
_entity_poly.pdbx_seq_one_letter_code
_entity_poly.pdbx_strand_id
1 'polypeptide(L)'
;MKFNKGFTLIELIIVIVILGVLAVSAAPKFLDLSSDAQVASLNGMKAAITSGTDLLNAKALVDGQTQGDGTITVNGTNIVMHSGYPTGHWQNSMRYIPGLDDVSYSVNSTDICQLDWCGKGNQTSIPSGVTSTSPVVIGKVFPRGFSFNDECGVYFINKRDGVKPEIGMETDDC
;
A
#
# COMPACT_ATOMS: atom_id res chain seq x y z
N MET A 1 1.00 54.57 -38.22
CA MET A 1 0.13 53.40 -38.31
C MET A 1 0.93 52.16 -37.93
N LYS A 2 0.57 51.43 -36.87
CA LYS A 2 1.20 50.16 -36.49
C LYS A 2 0.48 49.06 -37.28
N PHE A 3 1.21 48.37 -38.17
CA PHE A 3 0.69 47.19 -38.87
C PHE A 3 0.65 46.02 -37.89
N ASN A 4 -0.53 45.59 -37.48
CA ASN A 4 -0.70 44.32 -36.77
C ASN A 4 -0.53 43.19 -37.78
N LYS A 5 0.57 42.43 -37.65
CA LYS A 5 0.76 41.22 -38.45
C LYS A 5 -0.09 40.11 -37.77
N GLY A 6 -1.08 39.63 -38.50
CA GLY A 6 -1.90 38.48 -38.10
C GLY A 6 -1.16 37.16 -38.35
N PHE A 7 -1.51 36.12 -37.56
CA PHE A 7 -1.03 34.76 -37.78
C PHE A 7 -1.58 34.19 -39.09
N THR A 8 -0.75 33.49 -39.84
CA THR A 8 -1.20 32.78 -41.03
C THR A 8 -1.81 31.42 -40.67
N LEU A 9 -2.76 30.93 -41.44
CA LEU A 9 -3.40 29.63 -41.24
C LEU A 9 -2.35 28.48 -41.32
N ILE A 10 -1.34 28.63 -42.18
CA ILE A 10 -0.27 27.63 -42.34
C ILE A 10 0.62 27.54 -41.11
N GLU A 11 0.94 28.66 -40.45
CA GLU A 11 1.70 28.64 -39.18
C GLU A 11 0.97 27.91 -38.12
N LEU A 12 -0.37 28.05 -38.00
CA LEU A 12 -1.17 27.33 -37.06
C LEU A 12 -1.17 25.82 -37.33
N ILE A 13 -1.35 25.43 -38.63
CA ILE A 13 -1.37 24.01 -39.01
C ILE A 13 -0.02 23.34 -38.70
N ILE A 14 1.10 23.97 -39.01
CA ILE A 14 2.43 23.40 -38.72
C ILE A 14 2.62 23.17 -37.24
N VAL A 15 2.20 24.12 -36.40
CA VAL A 15 2.33 24.01 -34.94
C VAL A 15 1.51 22.83 -34.38
N ILE A 16 0.24 22.69 -34.80
CA ILE A 16 -0.60 21.57 -34.31
C ILE A 16 -0.08 20.21 -34.79
N VAL A 17 0.49 20.12 -36.01
CA VAL A 17 1.10 18.87 -36.49
C VAL A 17 2.32 18.50 -35.66
N ILE A 18 3.21 19.45 -35.38
CA ILE A 18 4.40 19.21 -34.54
C ILE A 18 3.97 18.81 -33.14
N LEU A 19 3.01 19.52 -32.52
CA LEU A 19 2.49 19.19 -31.20
C LEU A 19 1.84 17.79 -31.16
N GLY A 20 1.11 17.42 -32.24
CA GLY A 20 0.52 16.10 -32.39
C GLY A 20 1.55 14.96 -32.36
N VAL A 21 2.65 15.12 -33.13
CA VAL A 21 3.74 14.13 -33.17
C VAL A 21 4.44 14.03 -31.79
N LEU A 22 4.69 15.15 -31.14
CA LEU A 22 5.32 15.16 -29.80
C LEU A 22 4.40 14.53 -28.74
N ALA A 23 3.10 14.80 -28.80
CA ALA A 23 2.13 14.23 -27.87
C ALA A 23 2.07 12.70 -27.94
N VAL A 24 2.10 12.11 -29.14
CA VAL A 24 2.07 10.65 -29.33
C VAL A 24 3.30 9.97 -28.72
N SER A 25 4.46 10.60 -28.77
CA SER A 25 5.69 10.02 -28.21
C SER A 25 5.85 10.27 -26.69
N ALA A 26 5.19 11.29 -26.15
CA ALA A 26 5.28 11.62 -24.73
C ALA A 26 4.27 10.83 -23.87
N ALA A 27 3.06 10.57 -24.38
CA ALA A 27 1.98 9.93 -23.60
C ALA A 27 2.38 8.58 -22.94
N PRO A 28 2.98 7.60 -23.62
CA PRO A 28 3.34 6.33 -22.99
C PRO A 28 4.35 6.51 -21.85
N LYS A 29 5.31 7.42 -21.97
CA LYS A 29 6.31 7.67 -20.92
C LYS A 29 5.71 8.23 -19.64
N PHE A 30 4.63 9.01 -19.74
CA PHE A 30 3.95 9.54 -18.56
C PHE A 30 3.16 8.44 -17.81
N LEU A 31 2.61 7.46 -18.52
CA LEU A 31 1.92 6.33 -17.90
C LEU A 31 2.90 5.43 -17.16
N ASP A 32 4.03 5.09 -17.75
CA ASP A 32 5.08 4.30 -17.12
C ASP A 32 5.61 4.99 -15.84
N LEU A 33 5.83 6.31 -15.90
CA LEU A 33 6.31 7.08 -14.77
C LEU A 33 5.30 7.13 -13.62
N SER A 34 4.00 7.10 -13.93
CA SER A 34 2.93 7.05 -12.92
C SER A 34 2.94 5.72 -12.17
N SER A 35 3.07 4.60 -12.87
CA SER A 35 3.19 3.26 -12.28
C SER A 35 4.45 3.15 -11.41
N ASP A 36 5.60 3.59 -11.92
CA ASP A 36 6.85 3.59 -11.16
C ASP A 36 6.75 4.42 -9.86
N ALA A 37 6.06 5.55 -9.90
CA ALA A 37 5.82 6.38 -8.73
C ALA A 37 4.92 5.69 -7.70
N GLN A 38 3.89 4.96 -8.14
CA GLN A 38 3.04 4.16 -7.25
C GLN A 38 3.83 3.03 -6.60
N VAL A 39 4.61 2.28 -7.36
CA VAL A 39 5.49 1.22 -6.84
C VAL A 39 6.50 1.78 -5.84
N ALA A 40 7.09 2.96 -6.10
CA ALA A 40 7.97 3.62 -5.15
C ALA A 40 7.25 3.99 -3.83
N SER A 41 6.01 4.48 -3.92
CA SER A 41 5.15 4.76 -2.75
C SER A 41 4.86 3.48 -1.95
N LEU A 42 4.53 2.38 -2.63
CA LEU A 42 4.33 1.06 -1.98
C LEU A 42 5.59 0.58 -1.26
N ASN A 43 6.77 0.78 -1.85
CA ASN A 43 8.05 0.46 -1.20
C ASN A 43 8.23 1.27 0.11
N GLY A 44 7.87 2.55 0.10
CA GLY A 44 7.86 3.38 1.30
C GLY A 44 6.89 2.83 2.37
N MET A 45 5.68 2.47 1.99
CA MET A 45 4.68 1.86 2.89
C MET A 45 5.15 0.51 3.43
N LYS A 46 5.72 -0.34 2.59
CA LYS A 46 6.32 -1.63 3.02
C LYS A 46 7.43 -1.41 4.05
N ALA A 47 8.30 -0.43 3.84
CA ALA A 47 9.35 -0.10 4.79
C ALA A 47 8.78 0.40 6.12
N ALA A 48 7.73 1.23 6.11
CA ALA A 48 7.05 1.71 7.30
C ALA A 48 6.43 0.54 8.09
N ILE A 49 5.67 -0.34 7.43
CA ILE A 49 5.07 -1.53 8.07
C ILE A 49 6.15 -2.43 8.66
N THR A 50 7.26 -2.65 7.93
CA THR A 50 8.36 -3.48 8.40
C THR A 50 8.99 -2.90 9.67
N SER A 51 9.35 -1.63 9.65
CA SER A 51 9.96 -0.94 10.79
C SER A 51 9.01 -0.87 11.99
N GLY A 52 7.74 -0.55 11.74
CA GLY A 52 6.72 -0.52 12.80
C GLY A 52 6.48 -1.89 13.42
N THR A 53 6.50 -2.95 12.61
CA THR A 53 6.41 -4.35 13.10
C THR A 53 7.59 -4.69 14.01
N ASP A 54 8.81 -4.28 13.65
CA ASP A 54 10.01 -4.52 14.46
C ASP A 54 9.95 -3.75 15.79
N LEU A 55 9.41 -2.53 15.82
CA LEU A 55 9.19 -1.77 17.05
C LEU A 55 8.19 -2.46 17.99
N LEU A 56 7.07 -2.95 17.46
CA LEU A 56 6.10 -3.71 18.26
C LEU A 56 6.67 -5.04 18.76
N ASN A 57 7.47 -5.71 17.95
CA ASN A 57 8.16 -6.93 18.38
C ASN A 57 9.17 -6.63 19.50
N ALA A 58 9.94 -5.54 19.40
CA ALA A 58 10.83 -5.14 20.49
C ALA A 58 10.07 -4.87 21.80
N LYS A 59 8.88 -4.24 21.71
CA LYS A 59 8.00 -4.05 22.87
C LYS A 59 7.50 -5.39 23.42
N ALA A 60 7.09 -6.31 22.56
CA ALA A 60 6.63 -7.64 22.95
C ALA A 60 7.74 -8.45 23.66
N LEU A 61 8.99 -8.30 23.22
CA LEU A 61 10.16 -8.88 23.88
C LEU A 61 10.32 -8.35 25.32
N VAL A 62 10.20 -7.04 25.51
CA VAL A 62 10.28 -6.41 26.83
C VAL A 62 9.14 -6.86 27.75
N ASP A 63 7.94 -7.01 27.20
CA ASP A 63 6.75 -7.42 27.95
C ASP A 63 6.65 -8.96 28.12
N GLY A 64 7.61 -9.74 27.59
CA GLY A 64 7.60 -11.20 27.66
C GLY A 64 6.52 -11.88 26.82
N GLN A 65 5.92 -11.17 25.85
CA GLN A 65 4.83 -11.64 24.99
C GLN A 65 5.36 -12.23 23.67
N THR A 66 6.23 -13.22 23.77
CA THR A 66 6.98 -13.77 22.62
C THR A 66 6.46 -15.10 22.10
N GLN A 67 5.49 -15.71 22.79
CA GLN A 67 4.97 -17.03 22.40
C GLN A 67 3.44 -17.06 22.40
N GLY A 68 2.87 -17.73 21.38
CA GLY A 68 1.43 -17.91 21.25
C GLY A 68 0.67 -16.58 21.12
N ASP A 69 -0.60 -16.62 21.50
CA ASP A 69 -1.44 -15.42 21.53
C ASP A 69 -1.12 -14.58 22.77
N GLY A 70 -0.96 -13.28 22.56
CA GLY A 70 -0.62 -12.33 23.60
C GLY A 70 -1.13 -10.94 23.30
N THR A 71 -0.87 -10.01 24.20
CA THR A 71 -1.26 -8.61 24.06
C THR A 71 -0.17 -7.73 24.67
N ILE A 72 0.20 -6.69 23.93
CA ILE A 72 1.06 -5.62 24.45
C ILE A 72 0.25 -4.33 24.61
N THR A 73 0.66 -3.46 25.52
CA THR A 73 0.03 -2.15 25.70
C THR A 73 0.98 -1.06 25.23
N VAL A 74 0.52 -0.26 24.27
CA VAL A 74 1.25 0.91 23.75
C VAL A 74 0.34 2.14 23.87
N ASN A 75 0.80 3.17 24.56
CA ASN A 75 0.03 4.41 24.80
C ASN A 75 -1.41 4.16 25.29
N GLY A 76 -1.59 3.18 26.19
CA GLY A 76 -2.90 2.82 26.75
C GLY A 76 -3.79 1.96 25.82
N THR A 77 -3.32 1.62 24.64
CA THR A 77 -4.05 0.76 23.69
C THR A 77 -3.49 -0.65 23.72
N ASN A 78 -4.39 -1.63 23.83
CA ASN A 78 -4.05 -3.04 23.79
C ASN A 78 -3.96 -3.51 22.33
N ILE A 79 -2.80 -4.06 21.96
CA ILE A 79 -2.51 -4.56 20.61
C ILE A 79 -2.38 -6.07 20.69
N VAL A 80 -3.20 -6.78 19.92
CA VAL A 80 -3.16 -8.25 19.84
C VAL A 80 -1.94 -8.71 19.07
N MET A 81 -1.18 -9.60 19.66
CA MET A 81 0.03 -10.17 19.10
C MET A 81 -0.09 -11.67 18.98
N HIS A 82 0.70 -12.27 18.10
CA HIS A 82 0.95 -13.70 18.10
C HIS A 82 2.45 -13.97 17.95
N SER A 83 3.02 -14.72 18.88
CA SER A 83 4.45 -15.05 18.91
C SER A 83 5.36 -13.80 18.83
N GLY A 84 4.97 -12.73 19.53
CA GLY A 84 5.73 -11.47 19.57
C GLY A 84 5.52 -10.54 18.39
N TYR A 85 4.64 -10.85 17.46
CA TYR A 85 4.36 -10.02 16.27
C TYR A 85 2.89 -9.62 16.16
N PRO A 86 2.57 -8.48 15.54
CA PRO A 86 1.19 -8.11 15.21
C PRO A 86 0.55 -9.18 14.32
N THR A 87 -0.77 -9.25 14.37
CA THR A 87 -1.55 -10.13 13.50
C THR A 87 -2.15 -9.36 12.32
N GLY A 88 -2.64 -10.06 11.29
CA GLY A 88 -3.35 -9.45 10.17
C GLY A 88 -4.76 -8.94 10.49
N HIS A 89 -5.16 -8.95 11.77
CA HIS A 89 -6.42 -8.34 12.21
C HIS A 89 -6.32 -6.83 12.22
N TRP A 90 -7.10 -6.15 11.37
CA TRP A 90 -7.03 -4.69 11.25
C TRP A 90 -7.36 -3.99 12.58
N GLN A 91 -8.54 -4.28 13.16
CA GLN A 91 -9.12 -3.49 14.25
C GLN A 91 -8.34 -3.55 15.57
N ASN A 92 -7.68 -4.65 15.87
CA ASN A 92 -7.05 -4.89 17.17
C ASN A 92 -5.54 -5.16 17.10
N SER A 93 -4.95 -5.09 15.92
CA SER A 93 -3.54 -5.39 15.72
C SER A 93 -2.91 -4.51 14.62
N MET A 94 -3.11 -4.81 13.34
CA MET A 94 -2.35 -4.22 12.24
C MET A 94 -2.42 -2.69 12.18
N ARG A 95 -3.61 -2.09 12.41
CA ARG A 95 -3.79 -0.62 12.38
C ARG A 95 -2.92 0.14 13.40
N TYR A 96 -2.40 -0.53 14.40
CA TYR A 96 -1.55 0.05 15.44
C TYR A 96 -0.05 -0.13 15.16
N ILE A 97 0.31 -0.69 14.01
CA ILE A 97 1.71 -0.70 13.56
C ILE A 97 2.12 0.76 13.32
N PRO A 98 3.19 1.26 13.97
CA PRO A 98 3.68 2.61 13.73
C PRO A 98 3.94 2.88 12.24
N GLY A 99 3.43 4.00 11.76
CA GLY A 99 3.46 4.36 10.32
C GLY A 99 2.16 4.04 9.57
N LEU A 100 1.13 3.48 10.24
CA LEU A 100 -0.20 3.28 9.68
C LEU A 100 -1.26 4.23 10.28
N ASP A 101 -0.84 5.28 10.98
CA ASP A 101 -1.73 6.21 11.69
C ASP A 101 -2.73 6.92 10.76
N ASP A 102 -2.31 7.22 9.53
CA ASP A 102 -3.12 7.90 8.51
C ASP A 102 -3.83 6.93 7.55
N VAL A 103 -3.77 5.62 7.81
CA VAL A 103 -4.43 4.62 6.97
C VAL A 103 -5.87 4.41 7.40
N SER A 104 -6.81 4.69 6.51
CA SER A 104 -8.24 4.55 6.76
C SER A 104 -8.73 3.11 6.59
N TYR A 105 -9.68 2.70 7.42
CA TYR A 105 -10.26 1.36 7.33
C TYR A 105 -11.23 1.23 6.15
N SER A 106 -11.01 0.23 5.31
CA SER A 106 -11.96 -0.19 4.25
C SER A 106 -12.89 -1.30 4.76
N VAL A 107 -14.19 -1.08 4.65
CA VAL A 107 -15.20 -2.02 5.17
C VAL A 107 -15.35 -3.23 4.25
N ASN A 108 -15.52 -3.03 2.94
CA ASN A 108 -15.66 -4.11 1.97
C ASN A 108 -14.38 -4.28 1.15
N SER A 109 -14.14 -5.49 0.66
CA SER A 109 -12.94 -5.78 -0.14
C SER A 109 -13.00 -5.18 -1.56
N THR A 110 -14.18 -4.74 -1.98
CA THR A 110 -14.43 -4.09 -3.28
C THR A 110 -14.52 -2.56 -3.19
N ASP A 111 -14.46 -1.99 -1.97
CA ASP A 111 -14.55 -0.54 -1.80
C ASP A 111 -13.27 0.11 -2.32
N ILE A 112 -13.42 1.02 -3.28
CA ILE A 112 -12.31 1.81 -3.82
C ILE A 112 -11.86 2.85 -2.79
N CYS A 113 -10.57 2.87 -2.50
CA CYS A 113 -9.96 3.83 -1.58
C CYS A 113 -10.10 5.26 -2.11
N GLN A 114 -10.73 6.13 -1.32
CA GLN A 114 -10.94 7.55 -1.65
C GLN A 114 -9.90 8.46 -0.99
N LEU A 115 -9.16 7.94 -0.01
CA LEU A 115 -8.11 8.63 0.73
C LEU A 115 -6.74 8.21 0.21
N ASP A 116 -5.66 8.78 0.72
CA ASP A 116 -4.32 8.47 0.23
C ASP A 116 -3.97 6.99 0.44
N TRP A 117 -4.37 6.45 1.61
CA TRP A 117 -4.19 5.06 1.95
C TRP A 117 -5.41 4.47 2.64
N CYS A 118 -5.78 3.27 2.25
CA CYS A 118 -6.79 2.46 2.91
C CYS A 118 -6.19 1.13 3.35
N GLY A 119 -6.75 0.58 4.43
CA GLY A 119 -6.31 -0.69 4.97
C GLY A 119 -7.47 -1.60 5.31
N LYS A 120 -7.26 -2.89 5.11
CA LYS A 120 -8.21 -3.94 5.46
C LYS A 120 -7.45 -5.15 6.01
N GLY A 121 -8.03 -5.78 7.01
CA GLY A 121 -7.50 -7.02 7.57
C GLY A 121 -8.60 -8.06 7.73
N ASN A 122 -8.31 -9.11 8.49
CA ASN A 122 -9.22 -10.25 8.70
C ASN A 122 -9.59 -10.98 7.41
N GLN A 123 -8.69 -10.98 6.44
CA GLN A 123 -8.90 -11.67 5.17
C GLN A 123 -8.13 -12.98 5.14
N THR A 124 -8.63 -13.95 4.37
CA THR A 124 -8.01 -15.27 4.19
C THR A 124 -7.56 -15.50 2.75
N SER A 125 -7.84 -14.55 1.86
CA SER A 125 -7.38 -14.60 0.46
C SER A 125 -5.88 -14.35 0.41
N ILE A 126 -5.12 -15.37 0.01
CA ILE A 126 -3.66 -15.31 -0.05
C ILE A 126 -3.24 -14.59 -1.33
N PRO A 127 -2.33 -13.60 -1.26
CA PRO A 127 -1.76 -12.94 -2.42
C PRO A 127 -1.08 -13.90 -3.40
N SER A 128 -1.02 -13.53 -4.66
CA SER A 128 -0.37 -14.29 -5.72
C SER A 128 1.08 -14.61 -5.35
N GLY A 129 1.52 -15.87 -5.52
CA GLY A 129 2.87 -16.31 -5.23
C GLY A 129 3.22 -16.58 -3.75
N VAL A 130 2.29 -16.33 -2.82
CA VAL A 130 2.48 -16.66 -1.39
C VAL A 130 1.90 -18.04 -1.09
N THR A 131 2.67 -18.90 -0.44
CA THR A 131 2.21 -20.20 0.03
C THR A 131 2.02 -20.20 1.54
N SER A 132 0.86 -20.65 2.03
CA SER A 132 0.64 -20.89 3.45
C SER A 132 -0.14 -22.19 3.64
N THR A 133 0.31 -23.00 4.58
CA THR A 133 -0.34 -24.27 4.96
C THR A 133 -1.24 -24.13 6.19
N SER A 134 -1.25 -22.96 6.83
CA SER A 134 -2.03 -22.67 8.04
C SER A 134 -3.14 -21.67 7.74
N PRO A 135 -4.26 -21.68 8.47
CA PRO A 135 -5.23 -20.60 8.40
C PRO A 135 -4.58 -19.30 8.86
N VAL A 136 -4.24 -18.46 7.87
CA VAL A 136 -3.61 -17.15 8.10
C VAL A 136 -4.64 -16.05 8.04
N VAL A 137 -4.38 -14.99 8.77
CA VAL A 137 -5.14 -13.75 8.67
C VAL A 137 -4.27 -12.71 8.01
N ILE A 138 -4.76 -12.20 6.90
CA ILE A 138 -4.06 -11.26 6.04
C ILE A 138 -4.60 -9.86 6.26
N GLY A 139 -3.71 -8.90 6.35
CA GLY A 139 -4.01 -7.49 6.20
C GLY A 139 -3.34 -6.93 4.96
N LYS A 140 -3.94 -5.92 4.36
CA LYS A 140 -3.40 -5.23 3.19
C LYS A 140 -3.66 -3.74 3.30
N VAL A 141 -2.66 -2.96 2.91
CA VAL A 141 -2.76 -1.51 2.74
C VAL A 141 -2.62 -1.21 1.25
N PHE A 142 -3.52 -0.41 0.72
CA PHE A 142 -3.60 -0.10 -0.70
C PHE A 142 -3.83 1.39 -0.93
N PRO A 143 -3.33 1.96 -2.04
CA PRO A 143 -3.40 3.39 -2.30
C PRO A 143 -4.77 3.82 -2.84
N ARG A 144 -4.96 5.14 -2.94
CA ARG A 144 -6.13 5.76 -3.57
C ARG A 144 -6.37 5.20 -4.97
N GLY A 145 -7.64 4.94 -5.27
CA GLY A 145 -8.10 4.45 -6.56
C GLY A 145 -8.15 2.92 -6.66
N PHE A 146 -7.61 2.21 -5.67
CA PHE A 146 -7.60 0.74 -5.62
C PHE A 146 -8.46 0.21 -4.47
N SER A 147 -8.77 -1.07 -4.53
CA SER A 147 -9.48 -1.83 -3.51
C SER A 147 -8.60 -2.93 -2.91
N PHE A 148 -9.09 -3.63 -1.90
CA PHE A 148 -8.37 -4.78 -1.35
C PHE A 148 -8.16 -5.89 -2.41
N ASN A 149 -9.09 -6.06 -3.34
CA ASN A 149 -9.05 -7.13 -4.35
C ASN A 149 -8.09 -6.85 -5.51
N ASP A 150 -7.71 -5.58 -5.72
CA ASP A 150 -6.79 -5.23 -6.81
C ASP A 150 -5.34 -5.58 -6.42
N GLU A 151 -4.53 -6.00 -7.38
CA GLU A 151 -3.13 -6.37 -7.17
C GLU A 151 -2.22 -5.12 -7.11
N CYS A 152 -2.64 -4.12 -6.31
CA CYS A 152 -1.85 -2.91 -6.03
C CYS A 152 -1.90 -2.60 -4.52
N GLY A 153 -0.89 -3.04 -3.76
CA GLY A 153 -0.86 -2.83 -2.32
C GLY A 153 0.27 -3.56 -1.61
N VAL A 154 0.36 -3.30 -0.31
CA VAL A 154 1.30 -3.97 0.60
C VAL A 154 0.52 -4.92 1.48
N TYR A 155 0.83 -6.20 1.41
CA TYR A 155 0.23 -7.22 2.27
C TYR A 155 1.10 -7.53 3.48
N PHE A 156 0.43 -7.95 4.55
CA PHE A 156 1.00 -8.35 5.82
C PHE A 156 0.39 -9.69 6.25
N ILE A 157 1.24 -10.70 6.49
CA ILE A 157 0.82 -12.05 6.84
C ILE A 157 1.63 -12.52 8.05
N ASN A 158 0.95 -12.71 9.18
CA ASN A 158 1.52 -13.45 10.30
C ASN A 158 1.08 -14.92 10.20
N LYS A 159 2.01 -15.80 9.87
CA LYS A 159 1.75 -17.25 9.69
C LYS A 159 1.55 -17.99 11.00
N ARG A 160 1.69 -17.30 12.13
CA ARG A 160 1.52 -17.87 13.49
C ARG A 160 2.48 -19.03 13.81
N ASP A 161 3.61 -19.05 13.13
CA ASP A 161 4.66 -20.08 13.25
C ASP A 161 5.85 -19.65 14.13
N GLY A 162 5.75 -18.47 14.74
CA GLY A 162 6.81 -17.87 15.55
C GLY A 162 7.89 -17.15 14.75
N VAL A 163 7.76 -17.12 13.42
CA VAL A 163 8.66 -16.40 12.52
C VAL A 163 8.12 -14.99 12.28
N LYS A 164 9.01 -14.06 11.93
CA LYS A 164 8.65 -12.69 11.53
C LYS A 164 7.59 -12.72 10.43
N PRO A 165 6.54 -11.88 10.51
CA PRO A 165 5.51 -11.80 9.47
C PRO A 165 6.08 -11.53 8.09
N GLU A 166 5.47 -12.14 7.09
CA GLU A 166 5.77 -11.87 5.69
C GLU A 166 5.11 -10.55 5.28
N ILE A 167 5.92 -9.62 4.76
CA ILE A 167 5.47 -8.32 4.27
C ILE A 167 5.92 -8.20 2.82
N GLY A 168 4.98 -8.22 1.91
CA GLY A 168 5.23 -8.15 0.48
C GLY A 168 4.37 -7.12 -0.22
N MET A 169 4.50 -7.06 -1.54
CA MET A 169 3.72 -6.13 -2.38
C MET A 169 3.12 -6.89 -3.55
N GLU A 170 1.95 -6.43 -3.97
CA GLU A 170 1.33 -6.74 -5.26
C GLU A 170 1.36 -5.45 -6.07
N THR A 171 1.81 -5.54 -7.33
CA THR A 171 2.06 -4.36 -8.19
C THR A 171 1.49 -4.50 -9.60
N ASP A 172 0.81 -5.62 -9.91
CA ASP A 172 0.41 -5.96 -11.28
C ASP A 172 -0.70 -5.04 -11.81
N ASP A 173 -1.54 -4.50 -10.90
CA ASP A 173 -2.59 -3.53 -11.24
C ASP A 173 -2.14 -2.07 -11.03
N CYS A 174 -0.93 -1.81 -10.51
CA CYS A 174 -0.44 -0.48 -10.30
C CYS A 174 -0.05 0.17 -11.64
#